data_231270221bd8e64703b73209eb5af9a6
#
_entry.id   231270221bd8e64703b73209eb5af9a6
#
_cell.length_a   1.000
_cell.length_b   1.000
_cell.length_c   1.000
_cell.angle_alpha   90.00
_cell.angle_beta   90.00
_cell.angle_gamma   90.00
#
_symmetry.space_group_name_H-M   'P 1'
#
loop_
_entity.id
_entity.type
_entity.pdbx_description
1 polymer ?
#
loop_
_entity_poly.entity_id
_entity_poly.type
_entity_poly.pdbx_seq_one_letter_code
_entity_poly.pdbx_strand_id
1 'polypeptide(L)'
;MRYIFLLVLWINPIIGDTITGYDLYRSLNKKNSKNIDDYNDYETATAYIMGVISAMTHSRTIYTSLIAEYIPDKKAGENLGIVLMPLNRQWQTEQYIAVVHQYLRYHPQHLKYSATENISLALFEASIAASGQL
;
A
#
# COMPACT_ATOMS: atom_id res chain seq x y z
N MET A 1 -9.06 28.79 -8.57
CA MET A 1 -8.43 27.93 -7.56
C MET A 1 -9.38 27.34 -6.50
N ARG A 2 -10.51 27.91 -6.23
CA ARG A 2 -11.48 27.40 -5.22
C ARG A 2 -12.25 26.13 -5.64
N TYR A 3 -12.28 25.81 -6.93
CA TYR A 3 -13.11 24.70 -7.46
C TYR A 3 -12.38 23.36 -7.62
N ILE A 4 -11.05 23.35 -7.59
CA ILE A 4 -10.26 22.11 -7.71
C ILE A 4 -10.30 21.29 -6.41
N PHE A 5 -10.43 21.95 -5.26
CA PHE A 5 -10.52 21.27 -3.96
C PHE A 5 -11.83 20.49 -3.76
N LEU A 6 -12.91 20.92 -4.40
CA LEU A 6 -14.23 20.25 -4.30
C LEU A 6 -14.30 18.98 -5.15
N LEU A 7 -13.55 18.90 -6.25
CA LEU A 7 -13.55 17.73 -7.13
C LEU A 7 -12.81 16.53 -6.51
N VAL A 8 -11.77 16.76 -5.72
CA VAL A 8 -11.02 15.70 -5.04
C VAL A 8 -11.84 15.06 -3.90
N LEU A 9 -12.73 15.80 -3.26
CA LEU A 9 -13.59 15.29 -2.19
C LEU A 9 -14.76 14.44 -2.69
N TRP A 10 -15.12 14.53 -3.97
CA TRP A 10 -16.26 13.79 -4.54
C TRP A 10 -15.90 12.42 -5.13
N ILE A 11 -14.61 12.12 -5.33
CA ILE A 11 -14.16 10.85 -5.91
C ILE A 11 -13.96 9.76 -4.81
N ASN A 12 -13.91 10.15 -3.55
CA ASN A 12 -13.60 9.24 -2.44
C ASN A 12 -14.73 8.36 -1.86
N PRO A 13 -16.03 8.54 -2.11
CA PRO A 13 -17.01 7.70 -1.43
C PRO A 13 -17.51 6.49 -2.23
N ILE A 14 -17.04 6.25 -3.46
CA ILE A 14 -17.70 5.26 -4.35
C ILE A 14 -16.95 3.92 -4.43
N ILE A 15 -15.71 3.84 -3.98
CA ILE A 15 -14.99 2.56 -3.92
C ILE A 15 -14.81 2.24 -2.43
N GLY A 16 -15.87 1.81 -1.80
CA GLY A 16 -15.76 1.12 -0.53
C GLY A 16 -14.92 -0.12 -0.76
N ASP A 17 -13.70 -0.14 -0.22
CA ASP A 17 -12.84 -1.30 -0.24
C ASP A 17 -13.56 -2.40 0.54
N THR A 18 -14.19 -3.32 -0.18
CA THR A 18 -14.96 -4.42 0.40
C THR A 18 -14.05 -5.51 0.95
N ILE A 19 -12.76 -5.50 0.58
CA ILE A 19 -11.76 -6.45 1.03
C ILE A 19 -11.11 -5.91 2.30
N THR A 20 -11.16 -6.71 3.37
CA THR A 20 -10.55 -6.38 4.66
C THR A 20 -9.16 -7.00 4.82
N GLY A 21 -8.44 -6.56 5.84
CA GLY A 21 -7.19 -7.22 6.25
C GLY A 21 -7.39 -8.68 6.61
N TYR A 22 -8.55 -9.07 7.17
CA TYR A 22 -8.90 -10.47 7.44
C TYR A 22 -8.95 -11.30 6.16
N ASP A 23 -9.61 -10.79 5.13
CA ASP A 23 -9.74 -11.50 3.86
C ASP A 23 -8.36 -11.68 3.22
N LEU A 24 -7.57 -10.62 3.22
CA LEU A 24 -6.22 -10.62 2.67
C LEU A 24 -5.31 -11.60 3.44
N TYR A 25 -5.30 -11.54 4.76
CA TYR A 25 -4.50 -12.43 5.60
C TYR A 25 -4.87 -13.89 5.43
N ARG A 26 -6.17 -14.20 5.41
CA ARG A 26 -6.67 -15.56 5.18
C ARG A 26 -6.21 -16.10 3.84
N SER A 27 -6.29 -15.31 2.79
CA SER A 27 -5.88 -15.73 1.44
C SER A 27 -4.36 -15.91 1.33
N LEU A 28 -3.56 -15.04 1.94
CA LEU A 28 -2.10 -15.16 1.94
C LEU A 28 -1.60 -16.39 2.69
N ASN A 29 -2.32 -16.86 3.72
CA ASN A 29 -1.96 -18.09 4.44
C ASN A 29 -2.16 -19.37 3.59
N LYS A 30 -2.81 -19.28 2.44
CA LYS A 30 -3.10 -20.42 1.56
C LYS A 30 -1.97 -20.73 0.55
N LYS A 31 -0.87 -20.00 0.58
CA LYS A 31 0.27 -20.12 -0.35
C LYS A 31 0.72 -21.55 -0.63
N ASN A 32 0.73 -22.40 0.39
CA ASN A 32 1.24 -23.77 0.30
C ASN A 32 0.12 -24.82 0.23
N SER A 33 -1.12 -24.42 0.03
CA SER A 33 -2.23 -25.35 -0.13
C SER A 33 -2.14 -26.11 -1.45
N LYS A 34 -2.50 -27.40 -1.40
CA LYS A 34 -2.61 -28.25 -2.60
C LYS A 34 -4.00 -28.14 -3.25
N ASN A 35 -4.93 -27.41 -2.62
CA ASN A 35 -6.27 -27.18 -3.15
C ASN A 35 -6.22 -26.05 -4.18
N ILE A 36 -6.84 -26.26 -5.33
CA ILE A 36 -6.84 -25.26 -6.42
C ILE A 36 -7.58 -23.99 -6.04
N ASP A 37 -8.65 -24.09 -5.25
CA ASP A 37 -9.41 -22.91 -4.82
C ASP A 37 -8.57 -22.05 -3.86
N ASP A 38 -7.84 -22.67 -2.95
CA ASP A 38 -6.93 -21.98 -2.05
C ASP A 38 -5.77 -21.34 -2.80
N TYR A 39 -5.24 -21.99 -3.83
CA TYR A 39 -4.23 -21.41 -4.70
C TYR A 39 -4.76 -20.18 -5.43
N ASN A 40 -5.98 -20.26 -5.97
CA ASN A 40 -6.62 -19.13 -6.64
C ASN A 40 -6.86 -17.95 -5.67
N ASP A 41 -7.25 -18.23 -4.43
CA ASP A 41 -7.40 -17.19 -3.40
C ASP A 41 -6.05 -16.49 -3.11
N TYR A 42 -4.97 -17.26 -3.01
CA TYR A 42 -3.62 -16.71 -2.82
C TYR A 42 -3.19 -15.83 -4.00
N GLU A 43 -3.37 -16.31 -5.24
CA GLU A 43 -3.04 -15.55 -6.44
C GLU A 43 -3.88 -14.26 -6.56
N THR A 44 -5.16 -14.32 -6.19
CA THR A 44 -6.03 -13.15 -6.17
C THR A 44 -5.56 -12.12 -5.15
N ALA A 45 -5.19 -12.56 -3.95
CA ALA A 45 -4.63 -11.68 -2.92
C ALA A 45 -3.31 -11.03 -3.37
N THR A 46 -2.44 -11.80 -4.00
CA THR A 46 -1.18 -11.32 -4.57
C THR A 46 -1.41 -10.27 -5.67
N ALA A 47 -2.33 -10.55 -6.59
CA ALA A 47 -2.69 -9.62 -7.66
C ALA A 47 -3.29 -8.31 -7.09
N TYR A 48 -4.12 -8.41 -6.04
CA TYR A 48 -4.67 -7.25 -5.36
C TYR A 48 -3.58 -6.37 -4.75
N ILE A 49 -2.64 -6.97 -3.99
CA ILE A 49 -1.51 -6.25 -3.39
C ILE A 49 -0.70 -5.54 -4.47
N MET A 50 -0.36 -6.22 -5.55
CA MET A 50 0.42 -5.64 -6.65
C MET A 50 -0.35 -4.55 -7.39
N GLY A 51 -1.67 -4.66 -7.50
CA GLY A 51 -2.53 -3.61 -8.04
C GLY A 51 -2.48 -2.33 -7.19
N VAL A 52 -2.59 -2.45 -5.87
CA VAL A 52 -2.45 -1.32 -4.93
C VAL A 52 -1.07 -0.69 -5.05
N ILE A 53 0.00 -1.49 -5.07
CA ILE A 53 1.38 -1.01 -5.20
C ILE A 53 1.58 -0.28 -6.54
N SER A 54 1.04 -0.81 -7.63
CA SER A 54 1.08 -0.15 -8.95
C SER A 54 0.38 1.20 -8.93
N ALA A 55 -0.79 1.28 -8.32
CA ALA A 55 -1.54 2.53 -8.16
C ALA A 55 -0.74 3.54 -7.30
N MET A 56 -0.14 3.09 -6.20
CA MET A 56 0.73 3.93 -5.36
C MET A 56 1.95 4.44 -6.14
N THR A 57 2.58 3.58 -6.94
CA THR A 57 3.73 3.96 -7.77
C THR A 57 3.37 5.04 -8.77
N HIS A 58 2.23 4.88 -9.43
CA HIS A 58 1.73 5.88 -10.37
C HIS A 58 1.41 7.21 -9.69
N SER A 59 0.69 7.16 -8.58
CA SER A 59 0.37 8.34 -7.76
C SER A 59 1.63 9.04 -7.26
N ARG A 60 2.65 8.29 -6.84
CA ARG A 60 3.94 8.86 -6.42
C ARG A 60 4.59 9.70 -7.51
N THR A 61 4.55 9.25 -8.76
CA THR A 61 5.11 10.01 -9.88
C THR A 61 4.42 11.37 -10.03
N ILE A 62 3.08 11.38 -9.93
CA ILE A 62 2.29 12.62 -10.00
C ILE A 62 2.61 13.53 -8.80
N TYR A 63 2.57 12.99 -7.58
CA TYR A 63 2.82 13.77 -6.37
C TYR A 63 4.26 14.31 -6.31
N THR A 64 5.26 13.55 -6.75
CA THR A 64 6.65 14.02 -6.81
C THR A 64 6.79 15.23 -7.72
N SER A 65 6.10 15.23 -8.86
CA SER A 65 6.09 16.40 -9.77
C SER A 65 5.43 17.62 -9.13
N LEU A 66 4.30 17.43 -8.46
CA LEU A 66 3.61 18.51 -7.75
C LEU A 66 4.43 19.04 -6.57
N ILE A 67 5.04 18.16 -5.79
CA ILE A 67 5.89 18.54 -4.65
C ILE A 67 7.09 19.36 -5.14
N ALA A 68 7.75 18.95 -6.24
CA ALA A 68 8.87 19.68 -6.82
C ALA A 68 8.49 21.09 -7.28
N GLU A 69 7.24 21.29 -7.69
CA GLU A 69 6.72 22.59 -8.12
C GLU A 69 6.42 23.53 -6.93
N TYR A 70 5.87 22.98 -5.83
CA TYR A 70 5.35 23.79 -4.73
C TYR A 70 6.22 23.81 -3.47
N ILE A 71 7.16 22.89 -3.32
CA ILE A 71 8.08 22.82 -2.18
C ILE A 71 9.52 23.04 -2.66
N PRO A 72 10.08 24.26 -2.48
CA PRO A 72 11.43 24.59 -2.93
C PRO A 72 12.54 23.79 -2.22
N ASP A 73 12.28 23.35 -0.98
CA ASP A 73 13.22 22.53 -0.23
C ASP A 73 13.13 21.07 -0.72
N LYS A 74 14.12 20.67 -1.51
CA LYS A 74 14.21 19.33 -2.08
C LYS A 74 14.18 18.22 -1.02
N LYS A 75 14.86 18.42 0.11
CA LYS A 75 14.92 17.42 1.20
C LYS A 75 13.57 17.27 1.89
N ALA A 76 12.87 18.37 2.14
CA ALA A 76 11.51 18.35 2.69
C ALA A 76 10.53 17.65 1.72
N GLY A 77 10.65 17.93 0.42
CA GLY A 77 9.85 17.27 -0.61
C GLY A 77 10.09 15.76 -0.70
N GLU A 78 11.35 15.32 -0.66
CA GLU A 78 11.72 13.90 -0.65
C GLU A 78 11.16 13.19 0.59
N ASN A 79 11.31 13.79 1.78
CA ASN A 79 10.77 13.21 3.02
C ASN A 79 9.26 13.08 2.98
N LEU A 80 8.55 14.09 2.47
CA LEU A 80 7.11 14.04 2.29
C LEU A 80 6.71 12.93 1.30
N GLY A 81 7.46 12.77 0.23
CA GLY A 81 7.25 11.70 -0.74
C GLY A 81 7.36 10.30 -0.13
N ILE A 82 8.33 10.09 0.78
CA ILE A 82 8.49 8.82 1.51
C ILE A 82 7.31 8.56 2.43
N VAL A 83 6.85 9.57 3.16
CA VAL A 83 5.72 9.44 4.09
C VAL A 83 4.42 9.14 3.35
N LEU A 84 4.16 9.83 2.25
CA LEU A 84 2.92 9.66 1.48
C LEU A 84 2.89 8.37 0.66
N MET A 85 4.04 7.93 0.16
CA MET A 85 4.17 6.79 -0.74
C MET A 85 5.41 5.95 -0.40
N PRO A 86 5.36 5.15 0.68
CA PRO A 86 6.50 4.40 1.20
C PRO A 86 6.81 3.16 0.33
N LEU A 87 7.36 3.38 -0.86
CA LEU A 87 7.70 2.31 -1.80
C LEU A 87 9.22 2.13 -1.91
N ASN A 88 9.68 0.90 -1.79
CA ASN A 88 11.05 0.53 -2.08
C ASN A 88 11.16 -0.01 -3.51
N ARG A 89 11.75 0.77 -4.42
CA ARG A 89 11.87 0.41 -5.85
C ARG A 89 12.78 -0.80 -6.11
N GLN A 90 13.56 -1.23 -5.13
CA GLN A 90 14.45 -2.39 -5.26
C GLN A 90 13.76 -3.71 -4.91
N TRP A 91 12.57 -3.64 -4.31
CA TRP A 91 11.86 -4.85 -3.91
C TRP A 91 11.22 -5.55 -5.10
N GLN A 92 11.35 -6.87 -5.08
CA GLN A 92 10.63 -7.75 -5.97
C GLN A 92 9.21 -8.03 -5.44
N THR A 93 8.36 -8.58 -6.29
CA THR A 93 6.96 -8.90 -5.94
C THR A 93 6.86 -9.71 -4.65
N GLU A 94 7.68 -10.75 -4.50
CA GLU A 94 7.68 -11.64 -3.35
C GLU A 94 8.04 -10.91 -2.04
N GLN A 95 8.90 -9.91 -2.12
CA GLN A 95 9.27 -9.09 -0.96
C GLN A 95 8.11 -8.20 -0.51
N TYR A 96 7.39 -7.59 -1.44
CA TYR A 96 6.18 -6.84 -1.12
C TYR A 96 5.11 -7.72 -0.46
N ILE A 97 4.87 -8.91 -1.02
CA ILE A 97 3.91 -9.87 -0.47
C ILE A 97 4.34 -10.30 0.95
N ALA A 98 5.62 -10.60 1.15
CA ALA A 98 6.16 -11.00 2.45
C ALA A 98 6.00 -9.90 3.49
N VAL A 99 6.28 -8.66 3.15
CA VAL A 99 6.13 -7.50 4.05
C VAL A 99 4.68 -7.32 4.47
N VAL A 100 3.75 -7.35 3.52
CA VAL A 100 2.31 -7.23 3.82
C VAL A 100 1.84 -8.39 4.69
N HIS A 101 2.21 -9.62 4.34
CA HIS A 101 1.82 -10.81 5.11
C HIS A 101 2.36 -10.77 6.54
N GLN A 102 3.63 -10.38 6.70
CA GLN A 102 4.27 -10.22 8.01
C GLN A 102 3.56 -9.16 8.85
N TYR A 103 3.25 -8.00 8.25
CA TYR A 103 2.52 -6.93 8.93
C TYR A 103 1.16 -7.40 9.46
N LEU A 104 0.36 -8.04 8.61
CA LEU A 104 -0.95 -8.56 9.00
C LEU A 104 -0.86 -9.60 10.13
N ARG A 105 0.20 -10.41 10.13
CA ARG A 105 0.46 -11.40 11.18
C ARG A 105 0.76 -10.78 12.54
N TYR A 106 1.53 -9.68 12.55
CA TYR A 106 1.96 -9.03 13.79
C TYR A 106 1.00 -7.94 14.28
N HIS A 107 0.06 -7.51 13.44
CA HIS A 107 -0.92 -6.48 13.79
C HIS A 107 -2.37 -6.99 13.68
N PRO A 108 -2.75 -8.02 14.47
CA PRO A 108 -4.11 -8.60 14.35
C PRO A 108 -5.22 -7.58 14.62
N GLN A 109 -4.96 -6.54 15.39
CA GLN A 109 -5.89 -5.44 15.66
C GLN A 109 -6.22 -4.60 14.41
N HIS A 110 -5.36 -4.64 13.39
CA HIS A 110 -5.54 -3.90 12.13
C HIS A 110 -6.28 -4.70 11.06
N LEU A 111 -6.49 -6.00 11.26
CA LEU A 111 -7.17 -6.86 10.27
C LEU A 111 -8.59 -6.40 9.94
N LYS A 112 -9.22 -5.63 10.84
CA LYS A 112 -10.55 -5.01 10.61
C LYS A 112 -10.53 -3.83 9.63
N TYR A 113 -9.36 -3.25 9.37
CA TYR A 113 -9.21 -2.16 8.41
C TYR A 113 -9.29 -2.70 6.97
N SER A 114 -9.48 -1.80 6.01
CA SER A 114 -9.46 -2.17 4.60
C SER A 114 -8.10 -2.79 4.21
N ALA A 115 -8.10 -3.63 3.19
CA ALA A 115 -6.88 -4.23 2.67
C ALA A 115 -5.88 -3.17 2.20
N THR A 116 -6.37 -2.10 1.57
CA THR A 116 -5.55 -0.98 1.10
C THR A 116 -4.86 -0.25 2.25
N GLU A 117 -5.57 0.02 3.36
CA GLU A 117 -4.97 0.63 4.56
C GLU A 117 -3.87 -0.27 5.14
N ASN A 118 -4.14 -1.57 5.28
CA ASN A 118 -3.16 -2.52 5.78
C ASN A 118 -1.91 -2.61 4.89
N ILE A 119 -2.08 -2.62 3.57
CA ILE A 119 -0.95 -2.60 2.63
C ILE A 119 -0.14 -1.31 2.81
N SER A 120 -0.79 -0.17 2.88
CA SER A 120 -0.13 1.13 3.05
C SER A 120 0.65 1.21 4.36
N LEU A 121 0.06 0.75 5.47
CA LEU A 121 0.71 0.71 6.78
C LEU A 121 1.91 -0.25 6.79
N ALA A 122 1.78 -1.42 6.16
CA ALA A 122 2.86 -2.40 6.04
C ALA A 122 4.08 -1.82 5.30
N LEU A 123 3.83 -1.14 4.20
CA LEU A 123 4.88 -0.52 3.39
C LEU A 123 5.54 0.66 4.14
N PHE A 124 4.75 1.45 4.84
CA PHE A 124 5.25 2.56 5.66
C PHE A 124 6.16 2.06 6.78
N GLU A 125 5.73 1.08 7.58
CA GLU A 125 6.53 0.50 8.65
C GLU A 125 7.85 -0.09 8.13
N ALA A 126 7.79 -0.85 7.03
CA ALA A 126 8.97 -1.43 6.42
C ALA A 126 9.94 -0.37 5.85
N SER A 127 9.43 0.74 5.32
CA SER A 127 10.26 1.83 4.80
C SER A 127 11.01 2.57 5.92
N ILE A 128 10.37 2.77 7.07
CA ILE A 128 11.02 3.37 8.24
C ILE A 128 12.11 2.45 8.77
N ALA A 129 11.83 1.16 8.91
CA ALA A 129 12.80 0.18 9.35
C ALA A 129 14.04 0.12 8.43
N ALA A 130 13.83 0.19 7.11
CA ALA A 130 14.90 0.21 6.13
C ALA A 130 15.74 1.49 6.15
N SER A 131 15.16 2.62 6.58
CA SER A 131 15.89 3.90 6.71
C SER A 131 16.75 4.03 7.97
N GLY A 132 16.69 3.06 8.88
CA GLY A 132 17.43 3.08 10.14
C GLY A 132 16.97 4.17 11.12
N GLN A 133 15.73 4.65 10.99
CA GLN A 133 15.15 5.70 11.85
C GLN A 133 14.33 5.13 13.05
N LEU A 134 14.45 3.83 13.32
CA LEU A 134 13.92 3.21 14.54
C LEU A 134 15.03 2.89 15.52
#